data_fd2ac09ede5165ab61f0a11d75d464b9
#
_entry.id   fd2ac09ede5165ab61f0a11d75d464b9
#
_cell.length_a   1.000
_cell.length_b   1.000
_cell.length_c   1.000
_cell.angle_alpha   90.00
_cell.angle_beta   90.00
_cell.angle_gamma   90.00
#
_symmetry.space_group_name_H-M   'P 1'
#
loop_
_entity.id
_entity.type
_entity.pdbx_description
1 polymer ?
#
loop_
_entity_poly.entity_id
_entity_poly.type
_entity_poly.pdbx_seq_one_letter_code
_entity_poly.pdbx_strand_id
1 'polypeptide(L)'
;YKRQDYDSHKGNPLELLDSQKRYVVGAGINSRDYEERVPALVEAGADVLVIDSSEGYSEWQKRTLAWIRSRYGDTVKVGAGNVVDGEGFRFLADCGADFVKVGIGGGSICITRETKGIGRGQATAVIDVAAERDRYFAETGVYVPICADGGIVQDYHITLALAMGADFCMLGRYFSRFDESPTSKVLIGGSYMKEYWGEGSARARNWQRYDLGGAAKLSFEEGVDSYVPYAGKLSDGMATTLSKAVSYTHLRAHETGAYL
;
A
#
# COMPACT_ATOMS: atom_id res chain seq x y z
N TYR A 1 -17.59 -21.53 -10.39
CA TYR A 1 -16.21 -21.98 -10.70
C TYR A 1 -16.28 -23.35 -11.39
N LYS A 2 -15.76 -23.45 -12.60
CA LYS A 2 -15.64 -24.77 -13.27
C LYS A 2 -14.51 -25.55 -12.58
N ARG A 3 -14.66 -26.86 -12.46
CA ARG A 3 -13.68 -27.76 -11.84
C ARG A 3 -12.26 -27.58 -12.39
N GLN A 4 -12.13 -27.17 -13.66
CA GLN A 4 -10.85 -26.84 -14.29
C GLN A 4 -10.18 -25.61 -13.68
N ASP A 5 -10.95 -24.57 -13.26
CA ASP A 5 -10.38 -23.38 -12.62
C ASP A 5 -9.85 -23.76 -11.22
N TYR A 6 -10.56 -24.61 -10.50
CA TYR A 6 -10.10 -25.13 -9.19
C TYR A 6 -8.82 -25.95 -9.29
N ASP A 7 -8.71 -26.82 -10.29
CA ASP A 7 -7.53 -27.67 -10.46
C ASP A 7 -6.30 -26.86 -10.93
N SER A 8 -6.49 -25.79 -11.70
CA SER A 8 -5.39 -24.90 -12.11
C SER A 8 -4.84 -24.03 -10.98
N HIS A 9 -5.68 -23.69 -10.00
CA HIS A 9 -5.28 -22.92 -8.81
C HIS A 9 -4.78 -23.80 -7.65
N LYS A 10 -5.09 -25.09 -7.68
CA LYS A 10 -4.70 -26.03 -6.65
C LYS A 10 -3.19 -26.30 -6.68
N GLY A 11 -2.48 -25.63 -5.79
CA GLY A 11 -1.04 -25.80 -5.65
C GLY A 11 -0.21 -24.74 -6.38
N ASN A 12 -0.81 -23.61 -6.78
CA ASN A 12 -0.05 -22.47 -7.25
C ASN A 12 0.76 -21.87 -6.07
N PRO A 13 2.10 -21.97 -6.06
CA PRO A 13 2.93 -21.48 -4.96
C PRO A 13 2.95 -19.96 -4.86
N LEU A 14 2.39 -19.25 -5.86
CA LEU A 14 2.32 -17.77 -5.89
C LEU A 14 1.01 -17.24 -5.29
N GLU A 15 0.04 -18.11 -4.98
CA GLU A 15 -1.18 -17.71 -4.29
C GLU A 15 -0.96 -17.67 -2.78
N LEU A 16 -1.19 -16.50 -2.18
CA LEU A 16 -1.13 -16.34 -0.75
C LEU A 16 -2.47 -16.74 -0.13
N LEU A 17 -2.52 -17.98 0.36
CA LEU A 17 -3.70 -18.58 0.97
C LEU A 17 -3.46 -18.85 2.46
N ASP A 18 -4.53 -18.76 3.24
CA ASP A 18 -4.53 -19.19 4.63
C ASP A 18 -4.62 -20.74 4.77
N SER A 19 -4.60 -21.24 5.99
CA SER A 19 -4.72 -22.67 6.28
C SER A 19 -6.05 -23.29 5.84
N GLN A 20 -7.08 -22.46 5.59
CA GLN A 20 -8.39 -22.87 5.09
C GLN A 20 -8.51 -22.69 3.56
N LYS A 21 -7.41 -22.37 2.87
CA LYS A 21 -7.35 -22.09 1.43
C LYS A 21 -8.17 -20.86 0.99
N ARG A 22 -8.31 -19.87 1.85
CA ARG A 22 -8.88 -18.57 1.52
C ARG A 22 -7.73 -17.60 1.22
N TYR A 23 -7.97 -16.63 0.35
CA TYR A 23 -7.00 -15.56 0.10
C TYR A 23 -6.74 -14.77 1.37
N VAL A 24 -5.47 -14.47 1.63
CA VAL A 24 -5.09 -13.52 2.67
C VAL A 24 -5.50 -12.12 2.24
N VAL A 25 -6.32 -11.46 3.05
CA VAL A 25 -6.88 -10.15 2.72
C VAL A 25 -6.56 -9.10 3.77
N GLY A 26 -6.26 -7.89 3.29
CA GLY A 26 -6.04 -6.73 4.14
C GLY A 26 -7.21 -5.75 4.10
N ALA A 27 -7.39 -5.01 5.19
CA ALA A 27 -8.40 -3.96 5.29
C ALA A 27 -7.82 -2.65 5.83
N GLY A 28 -8.18 -1.52 5.20
CA GLY A 28 -7.82 -0.19 5.67
C GLY A 28 -8.66 0.22 6.89
N ILE A 29 -8.00 0.82 7.86
CA ILE A 29 -8.61 1.47 9.02
C ILE A 29 -8.07 2.90 9.14
N ASN A 30 -8.79 3.75 9.83
CA ASN A 30 -8.30 5.07 10.21
C ASN A 30 -8.11 5.17 11.74
N SER A 31 -7.54 6.27 12.21
CA SER A 31 -7.28 6.51 13.62
C SER A 31 -8.45 7.12 14.40
N ARG A 32 -9.68 7.10 13.88
CA ARG A 32 -10.84 7.74 14.50
C ARG A 32 -11.94 6.75 14.86
N ASP A 33 -12.24 5.80 13.97
CA ASP A 33 -13.32 4.81 14.11
C ASP A 33 -12.80 3.39 14.40
N TYR A 34 -11.53 3.25 14.73
CA TYR A 34 -10.88 1.95 14.91
C TYR A 34 -11.56 1.08 16.00
N GLU A 35 -12.13 1.70 17.02
CA GLU A 35 -12.77 0.95 18.13
C GLU A 35 -14.00 0.15 17.67
N GLU A 36 -14.73 0.66 16.68
CA GLU A 36 -15.90 -0.04 16.08
C GLU A 36 -15.47 -0.86 14.86
N ARG A 37 -14.61 -0.29 14.02
CA ARG A 37 -14.25 -0.87 12.74
C ARG A 37 -13.34 -2.10 12.87
N VAL A 38 -12.35 -2.06 13.75
CA VAL A 38 -11.41 -3.17 13.92
C VAL A 38 -12.11 -4.47 14.36
N PRO A 39 -12.98 -4.48 15.40
CA PRO A 39 -13.71 -5.70 15.76
C PRO A 39 -14.52 -6.27 14.60
N ALA A 40 -15.24 -5.43 13.85
CA ALA A 40 -16.05 -5.86 12.72
C ALA A 40 -15.20 -6.47 11.59
N LEU A 41 -14.02 -5.91 11.31
CA LEU A 41 -13.11 -6.43 10.29
C LEU A 41 -12.48 -7.77 10.71
N VAL A 42 -12.09 -7.88 11.98
CA VAL A 42 -11.54 -9.13 12.53
C VAL A 42 -12.61 -10.24 12.51
N GLU A 43 -13.84 -9.94 12.89
CA GLU A 43 -14.97 -10.88 12.82
C GLU A 43 -15.28 -11.28 11.36
N ALA A 44 -15.15 -10.35 10.42
CA ALA A 44 -15.31 -10.62 8.99
C ALA A 44 -14.16 -11.44 8.38
N GLY A 45 -13.07 -11.69 9.13
CA GLY A 45 -11.96 -12.51 8.72
C GLY A 45 -10.87 -11.75 7.95
N ALA A 46 -10.69 -10.45 8.21
CA ALA A 46 -9.52 -9.72 7.70
C ALA A 46 -8.25 -10.24 8.40
N ASP A 47 -7.24 -10.58 7.60
CA ASP A 47 -5.97 -11.13 8.08
C ASP A 47 -4.98 -10.03 8.47
N VAL A 48 -5.04 -8.89 7.78
CA VAL A 48 -4.14 -7.76 7.97
C VAL A 48 -4.92 -6.46 8.03
N LEU A 49 -4.63 -5.63 9.02
CA LEU A 49 -5.14 -4.27 9.10
C LEU A 49 -4.05 -3.28 8.67
N VAL A 50 -4.45 -2.19 8.05
CA VAL A 50 -3.52 -1.12 7.65
C VAL A 50 -4.08 0.22 8.10
N ILE A 51 -3.36 0.91 8.99
CA ILE A 51 -3.74 2.26 9.39
C ILE A 51 -3.41 3.19 8.23
N ASP A 52 -4.45 3.75 7.62
CA ASP A 52 -4.33 4.65 6.48
C ASP A 52 -4.34 6.10 6.96
N SER A 53 -3.18 6.75 6.83
CA SER A 53 -2.97 8.15 7.21
C SER A 53 -1.89 8.78 6.33
N SER A 54 -2.07 10.04 5.99
CA SER A 54 -1.05 10.82 5.28
C SER A 54 0.17 11.13 6.15
N GLU A 55 0.08 10.96 7.48
CA GLU A 55 1.16 11.18 8.44
C GLU A 55 1.14 10.09 9.52
N GLY A 56 2.16 9.23 9.47
CA GLY A 56 2.30 8.11 10.40
C GLY A 56 2.98 8.46 11.71
N TYR A 57 3.86 9.46 11.72
CA TYR A 57 4.58 9.88 12.92
C TYR A 57 3.69 10.74 13.80
N SER A 58 2.67 10.13 14.40
CA SER A 58 1.64 10.85 15.16
C SER A 58 1.15 10.08 16.37
N GLU A 59 0.73 10.82 17.39
CA GLU A 59 0.12 10.25 18.60
C GLU A 59 -1.16 9.46 18.29
N TRP A 60 -1.86 9.79 17.22
CA TRP A 60 -3.05 9.05 16.78
C TRP A 60 -2.72 7.62 16.35
N GLN A 61 -1.65 7.43 15.59
CA GLN A 61 -1.18 6.12 15.19
C GLN A 61 -0.74 5.30 16.41
N LYS A 62 0.02 5.90 17.33
CA LYS A 62 0.45 5.26 18.58
C LYS A 62 -0.73 4.77 19.40
N ARG A 63 -1.77 5.60 19.58
CA ARG A 63 -2.98 5.21 20.32
C ARG A 63 -3.73 4.06 19.63
N THR A 64 -3.88 4.14 18.32
CA THR A 64 -4.54 3.09 17.54
C THR A 64 -3.80 1.76 17.65
N LEU A 65 -2.48 1.77 17.48
CA LEU A 65 -1.64 0.58 17.64
C LEU A 65 -1.73 0.02 19.07
N ALA A 66 -1.58 0.86 20.10
CA ALA A 66 -1.67 0.46 21.49
C ALA A 66 -3.04 -0.17 21.82
N TRP A 67 -4.13 0.38 21.30
CA TRP A 67 -5.47 -0.17 21.48
C TRP A 67 -5.61 -1.55 20.82
N ILE A 68 -5.14 -1.71 19.57
CA ILE A 68 -5.18 -2.99 18.87
C ILE A 68 -4.34 -4.04 19.61
N ARG A 69 -3.11 -3.69 20.00
CA ARG A 69 -2.21 -4.60 20.72
C ARG A 69 -2.77 -5.02 22.09
N SER A 70 -3.40 -4.11 22.80
CA SER A 70 -4.02 -4.43 24.11
C SER A 70 -5.17 -5.42 23.98
N ARG A 71 -5.87 -5.46 22.84
CA ARG A 71 -7.08 -6.25 22.66
C ARG A 71 -6.84 -7.55 21.90
N TYR A 72 -5.93 -7.56 20.95
CA TYR A 72 -5.67 -8.69 20.05
C TYR A 72 -4.23 -9.23 20.13
N GLY A 73 -3.33 -8.56 20.86
CA GLY A 73 -1.92 -8.96 20.90
C GLY A 73 -1.33 -9.02 19.50
N ASP A 74 -0.65 -10.12 19.20
CA ASP A 74 0.01 -10.39 17.92
C ASP A 74 -0.86 -11.24 16.95
N THR A 75 -2.10 -11.55 17.34
CA THR A 75 -3.00 -12.37 16.51
C THR A 75 -3.52 -11.61 15.30
N VAL A 76 -3.55 -10.30 15.33
CA VAL A 76 -3.93 -9.43 14.20
C VAL A 76 -2.70 -8.68 13.72
N LYS A 77 -2.38 -8.83 12.43
CA LYS A 77 -1.28 -8.10 11.82
C LYS A 77 -1.70 -6.68 11.44
N VAL A 78 -0.86 -5.70 11.81
CA VAL A 78 -1.19 -4.27 11.63
C VAL A 78 -0.03 -3.54 10.98
N GLY A 79 -0.27 -3.02 9.78
CA GLY A 79 0.60 -2.05 9.14
C GLY A 79 0.27 -0.62 9.56
N ALA A 80 1.27 0.22 9.65
CA ALA A 80 1.13 1.63 10.01
C ALA A 80 1.88 2.55 9.04
N GLY A 81 1.52 3.81 8.97
CA GLY A 81 2.13 4.78 8.07
C GLY A 81 1.18 5.90 7.68
N ASN A 82 1.63 6.76 6.79
CA ASN A 82 2.89 6.69 6.05
C ASN A 82 3.97 7.54 6.72
N VAL A 83 5.19 7.12 6.52
CA VAL A 83 6.38 7.86 6.96
C VAL A 83 7.34 8.06 5.78
N VAL A 84 8.35 8.91 5.93
CA VAL A 84 9.31 9.22 4.87
C VAL A 84 10.77 9.22 5.34
N ASP A 85 11.02 8.88 6.60
CA ASP A 85 12.34 8.86 7.22
C ASP A 85 12.47 7.75 8.27
N GLY A 86 13.71 7.54 8.71
CA GLY A 86 14.05 6.52 9.70
C GLY A 86 13.45 6.79 11.08
N GLU A 87 13.30 8.05 11.47
CA GLU A 87 12.71 8.41 12.78
C GLU A 87 11.24 7.99 12.84
N GLY A 88 10.47 8.31 11.79
CA GLY A 88 9.08 7.88 11.66
C GLY A 88 8.93 6.36 11.64
N PHE A 89 9.83 5.66 10.95
CA PHE A 89 9.86 4.20 10.96
C PHE A 89 10.06 3.64 12.37
N ARG A 90 11.11 4.10 13.08
CA ARG A 90 11.43 3.63 14.44
C ARG A 90 10.27 3.87 15.40
N PHE A 91 9.66 5.04 15.32
CA PHE A 91 8.47 5.37 16.12
C PHE A 91 7.34 4.35 15.94
N LEU A 92 7.00 3.99 14.70
CA LEU A 92 5.92 3.04 14.42
C LEU A 92 6.32 1.60 14.80
N ALA A 93 7.56 1.20 14.56
CA ALA A 93 8.08 -0.09 14.98
C ALA A 93 8.03 -0.26 16.51
N ASP A 94 8.46 0.75 17.26
CA ASP A 94 8.40 0.77 18.73
C ASP A 94 6.96 0.77 19.26
N CYS A 95 6.01 1.32 18.48
CA CYS A 95 4.58 1.24 18.79
C CYS A 95 3.97 -0.13 18.47
N GLY A 96 4.73 -1.06 17.89
CA GLY A 96 4.30 -2.42 17.60
C GLY A 96 3.65 -2.61 16.24
N ALA A 97 3.99 -1.81 15.24
CA ALA A 97 3.58 -2.08 13.86
C ALA A 97 4.26 -3.34 13.33
N ASP A 98 3.51 -4.22 12.63
CA ASP A 98 4.07 -5.41 11.97
C ASP A 98 4.76 -5.07 10.64
N PHE A 99 4.40 -3.97 10.01
CA PHE A 99 5.10 -3.38 8.87
C PHE A 99 4.82 -1.88 8.77
N VAL A 100 5.68 -1.15 8.05
CA VAL A 100 5.57 0.30 7.90
C VAL A 100 5.41 0.69 6.44
N LYS A 101 4.42 1.55 6.15
CA LYS A 101 4.22 2.13 4.83
C LYS A 101 5.04 3.41 4.66
N VAL A 102 5.77 3.47 3.53
CA VAL A 102 6.71 4.54 3.21
C VAL A 102 6.25 5.34 2.00
N GLY A 103 6.02 6.61 2.19
CA GLY A 103 5.69 7.55 1.11
C GLY A 103 4.62 8.56 1.50
N ILE A 104 4.91 9.85 1.35
CA ILE A 104 3.97 10.96 1.55
C ILE A 104 3.95 11.81 0.29
N GLY A 105 2.74 12.01 -0.25
CA GLY A 105 2.51 12.86 -1.41
C GLY A 105 3.02 12.27 -2.75
N GLY A 106 3.41 10.99 -2.79
CA GLY A 106 3.95 10.33 -3.99
C GLY A 106 2.91 9.75 -4.95
N GLY A 107 1.65 9.66 -4.55
CA GLY A 107 0.58 9.11 -5.36
C GLY A 107 0.29 9.94 -6.62
N SER A 108 -0.09 9.30 -7.72
CA SER A 108 -0.34 9.97 -9.02
C SER A 108 -1.47 10.99 -9.00
N ILE A 109 -2.37 10.88 -8.03
CA ILE A 109 -3.56 11.72 -7.83
C ILE A 109 -3.50 12.49 -6.50
N CYS A 110 -2.39 12.35 -5.77
CA CYS A 110 -2.14 13.07 -4.52
C CYS A 110 -1.57 14.45 -4.80
N ILE A 111 -2.15 15.48 -4.22
CA ILE A 111 -1.69 16.87 -4.31
C ILE A 111 -1.24 17.43 -2.95
N THR A 112 -0.99 16.56 -1.98
CA THR A 112 -0.51 16.96 -0.64
C THR A 112 0.77 17.81 -0.71
N ARG A 113 1.68 17.48 -1.63
CA ARG A 113 2.92 18.24 -1.83
C ARG A 113 2.66 19.66 -2.30
N GLU A 114 1.67 19.84 -3.15
CA GLU A 114 1.30 21.15 -3.71
C GLU A 114 0.48 21.98 -2.71
N THR A 115 -0.43 21.33 -1.98
CA THR A 115 -1.37 22.01 -1.10
C THR A 115 -0.79 22.28 0.30
N LYS A 116 0.06 21.39 0.80
CA LYS A 116 0.65 21.48 2.15
C LYS A 116 2.15 21.74 2.16
N GLY A 117 2.84 21.57 1.02
CA GLY A 117 4.29 21.66 0.97
C GLY A 117 5.01 20.50 1.69
N ILE A 118 4.30 19.38 1.94
CA ILE A 118 4.81 18.22 2.69
C ILE A 118 5.07 17.07 1.73
N GLY A 119 6.20 16.40 1.89
CA GLY A 119 6.55 15.22 1.12
C GLY A 119 8.06 15.05 1.00
N ARG A 120 8.45 13.86 0.53
CA ARG A 120 9.85 13.52 0.25
C ARG A 120 9.92 12.73 -1.05
N GLY A 121 11.05 12.80 -1.77
CA GLY A 121 11.29 11.95 -2.94
C GLY A 121 11.20 10.47 -2.54
N GLN A 122 10.39 9.67 -3.25
CA GLN A 122 10.07 8.29 -2.86
C GLN A 122 11.31 7.40 -2.77
N ALA A 123 12.24 7.52 -3.71
CA ALA A 123 13.49 6.77 -3.69
C ALA A 123 14.32 7.07 -2.42
N THR A 124 14.47 8.35 -2.10
CA THR A 124 15.19 8.79 -0.89
C THR A 124 14.51 8.30 0.38
N ALA A 125 13.18 8.38 0.44
CA ALA A 125 12.42 7.91 1.60
C ALA A 125 12.58 6.39 1.82
N VAL A 126 12.47 5.59 0.75
CA VAL A 126 12.64 4.13 0.84
C VAL A 126 14.05 3.76 1.30
N ILE A 127 15.08 4.37 0.72
CA ILE A 127 16.48 4.08 1.11
C ILE A 127 16.74 4.43 2.57
N ASP A 128 16.28 5.58 3.04
CA ASP A 128 16.49 6.03 4.41
C ASP A 128 15.75 5.14 5.42
N VAL A 129 14.49 4.82 5.14
CA VAL A 129 13.69 3.93 5.99
C VAL A 129 14.24 2.50 5.98
N ALA A 130 14.71 2.00 4.82
CA ALA A 130 15.34 0.68 4.75
C ALA A 130 16.62 0.60 5.59
N ALA A 131 17.45 1.64 5.55
CA ALA A 131 18.65 1.71 6.39
C ALA A 131 18.30 1.71 7.88
N GLU A 132 17.23 2.39 8.27
CA GLU A 132 16.78 2.38 9.67
C GLU A 132 16.16 1.04 10.06
N ARG A 133 15.38 0.38 9.19
CA ARG A 133 14.87 -0.98 9.41
C ARG A 133 16.02 -1.95 9.70
N ASP A 134 17.09 -1.88 8.93
CA ASP A 134 18.24 -2.77 9.09
C ASP A 134 18.98 -2.50 10.41
N ARG A 135 19.11 -1.22 10.81
CA ARG A 135 19.65 -0.85 12.13
C ARG A 135 18.75 -1.35 13.26
N TYR A 136 17.45 -1.13 13.15
CA TYR A 136 16.47 -1.60 14.13
C TYR A 136 16.53 -3.12 14.31
N PHE A 137 16.61 -3.85 13.21
CA PHE A 137 16.77 -5.29 13.23
C PHE A 137 18.07 -5.73 13.91
N ALA A 138 19.18 -5.07 13.61
CA ALA A 138 20.47 -5.37 14.24
C ALA A 138 20.46 -5.10 15.77
N GLU A 139 19.73 -4.09 16.21
CA GLU A 139 19.62 -3.70 17.62
C GLU A 139 18.65 -4.58 18.42
N THR A 140 17.52 -4.94 17.83
CA THR A 140 16.38 -5.57 18.54
C THR A 140 16.16 -7.04 18.20
N GLY A 141 16.68 -7.51 17.05
CA GLY A 141 16.36 -8.81 16.47
C GLY A 141 14.97 -8.88 15.84
N VAL A 142 14.21 -7.77 15.81
CA VAL A 142 12.86 -7.70 15.26
C VAL A 142 12.91 -7.09 13.86
N TYR A 143 12.54 -7.88 12.84
CA TYR A 143 12.44 -7.41 11.47
C TYR A 143 11.03 -6.86 11.20
N VAL A 144 10.91 -5.57 10.91
CA VAL A 144 9.67 -4.90 10.57
C VAL A 144 9.71 -4.52 9.08
N PRO A 145 9.02 -5.27 8.20
CA PRO A 145 9.03 -5.01 6.76
C PRO A 145 8.56 -3.60 6.39
N ILE A 146 9.03 -3.09 5.26
CA ILE A 146 8.59 -1.81 4.72
C ILE A 146 7.88 -1.96 3.37
N CYS A 147 6.78 -1.22 3.22
CA CYS A 147 5.99 -1.15 2.01
C CYS A 147 6.24 0.18 1.29
N ALA A 148 6.77 0.15 0.07
CA ALA A 148 6.87 1.35 -0.75
C ALA A 148 5.49 1.71 -1.32
N ASP A 149 4.95 2.86 -0.91
CA ASP A 149 3.62 3.32 -1.27
C ASP A 149 3.66 4.66 -2.02
N GLY A 150 3.12 4.67 -3.23
CA GLY A 150 3.02 5.84 -4.09
C GLY A 150 4.15 5.98 -5.12
N GLY A 151 3.83 6.62 -6.25
CA GLY A 151 4.77 6.91 -7.33
C GLY A 151 5.12 5.71 -8.24
N ILE A 152 4.59 4.52 -7.97
CA ILE A 152 4.83 3.32 -8.76
C ILE A 152 3.80 3.26 -9.90
N VAL A 153 4.21 3.67 -11.10
CA VAL A 153 3.36 3.78 -12.29
C VAL A 153 3.83 2.92 -13.46
N GLN A 154 5.07 2.41 -13.41
CA GLN A 154 5.69 1.56 -14.41
C GLN A 154 6.23 0.29 -13.76
N ASP A 155 6.34 -0.79 -14.54
CA ASP A 155 6.82 -2.09 -14.04
C ASP A 155 8.21 -1.99 -13.38
N TYR A 156 9.14 -1.24 -14.00
CA TYR A 156 10.50 -1.09 -13.47
C TYR A 156 10.57 -0.30 -12.16
N HIS A 157 9.54 0.51 -11.82
CA HIS A 157 9.49 1.17 -10.51
C HIS A 157 9.36 0.16 -9.37
N ILE A 158 8.71 -1.00 -9.60
CA ILE A 158 8.64 -2.10 -8.63
C ILE A 158 10.05 -2.63 -8.36
N THR A 159 10.80 -2.94 -9.43
CA THR A 159 12.17 -3.43 -9.31
C THR A 159 13.07 -2.43 -8.59
N LEU A 160 12.94 -1.13 -8.90
CA LEU A 160 13.71 -0.09 -8.23
C LEU A 160 13.34 0.01 -6.74
N ALA A 161 12.07 -0.02 -6.39
CA ALA A 161 11.63 0.03 -4.99
C ALA A 161 12.21 -1.14 -4.17
N LEU A 162 12.15 -2.36 -4.71
CA LEU A 162 12.73 -3.54 -4.07
C LEU A 162 14.26 -3.45 -3.97
N ALA A 163 14.94 -2.97 -5.03
CA ALA A 163 16.40 -2.77 -5.02
C ALA A 163 16.86 -1.69 -4.03
N MET A 164 15.99 -0.73 -3.71
CA MET A 164 16.20 0.31 -2.69
C MET A 164 15.91 -0.16 -1.26
N GLY A 165 15.45 -1.40 -1.10
CA GLY A 165 15.22 -2.03 0.19
C GLY A 165 13.76 -2.16 0.63
N ALA A 166 12.78 -1.83 -0.22
CA ALA A 166 11.39 -2.15 0.08
C ALA A 166 11.19 -3.67 0.05
N ASP A 167 10.37 -4.18 0.97
CA ASP A 167 10.01 -5.60 1.01
C ASP A 167 8.84 -5.92 0.08
N PHE A 168 7.94 -4.95 -0.10
CA PHE A 168 6.81 -5.03 -1.02
C PHE A 168 6.30 -3.63 -1.41
N CYS A 169 5.34 -3.57 -2.32
CA CYS A 169 4.83 -2.32 -2.88
C CYS A 169 3.31 -2.22 -2.76
N MET A 170 2.81 -1.00 -2.53
CA MET A 170 1.39 -0.66 -2.65
C MET A 170 1.16 0.09 -3.97
N LEU A 171 0.22 -0.42 -4.77
CA LEU A 171 -0.01 0.01 -6.15
C LEU A 171 -1.46 0.45 -6.35
N GLY A 172 -1.75 1.75 -6.30
CA GLY A 172 -3.09 2.28 -6.57
C GLY A 172 -3.37 2.40 -8.09
N ARG A 173 -2.65 3.31 -8.76
CA ARG A 173 -2.80 3.58 -10.19
C ARG A 173 -2.62 2.33 -11.06
N TYR A 174 -1.71 1.44 -10.70
CA TYR A 174 -1.44 0.23 -11.46
C TYR A 174 -2.71 -0.64 -11.58
N PHE A 175 -3.37 -0.93 -10.46
CA PHE A 175 -4.54 -1.79 -10.43
C PHE A 175 -5.80 -1.12 -10.98
N SER A 176 -5.91 0.20 -10.92
CA SER A 176 -7.08 0.92 -11.43
C SER A 176 -7.26 0.82 -12.95
N ARG A 177 -6.25 0.37 -13.69
CA ARG A 177 -6.27 0.25 -15.16
C ARG A 177 -7.02 -0.97 -15.68
N PHE A 178 -7.31 -1.95 -14.86
CA PHE A 178 -7.79 -3.27 -15.28
C PHE A 178 -9.31 -3.41 -15.21
N ASP A 179 -9.84 -4.44 -15.89
CA ASP A 179 -11.28 -4.74 -15.91
C ASP A 179 -11.84 -4.98 -14.50
N GLU A 180 -11.05 -5.60 -13.61
CA GLU A 180 -11.43 -5.94 -12.26
C GLU A 180 -11.53 -4.71 -11.32
N SER A 181 -11.00 -3.56 -11.73
CA SER A 181 -11.26 -2.30 -11.02
C SER A 181 -12.73 -1.90 -11.19
N PRO A 182 -13.43 -1.48 -10.12
CA PRO A 182 -14.88 -1.23 -10.17
C PRO A 182 -15.29 0.01 -10.96
N THR A 183 -14.35 0.84 -11.39
CA THR A 183 -14.66 2.08 -12.12
C THR A 183 -15.04 1.84 -13.57
N SER A 184 -15.79 2.79 -14.14
CA SER A 184 -16.25 2.70 -15.52
C SER A 184 -15.10 2.79 -16.52
N LYS A 185 -15.22 2.03 -17.61
CA LYS A 185 -14.41 2.18 -18.81
C LYS A 185 -15.06 3.20 -19.73
N VAL A 186 -14.34 4.24 -20.08
CA VAL A 186 -14.82 5.36 -20.91
C VAL A 186 -13.95 5.55 -22.14
N LEU A 187 -14.51 6.06 -23.22
CA LEU A 187 -13.78 6.36 -24.45
C LEU A 187 -13.43 7.86 -24.47
N ILE A 188 -12.13 8.18 -24.44
CA ILE A 188 -11.63 9.56 -24.49
C ILE A 188 -10.60 9.67 -25.60
N GLY A 189 -10.80 10.58 -26.54
CA GLY A 189 -9.86 10.80 -27.64
C GLY A 189 -9.57 9.55 -28.47
N GLY A 190 -10.54 8.63 -28.64
CA GLY A 190 -10.36 7.37 -29.37
C GLY A 190 -9.67 6.25 -28.58
N SER A 191 -9.30 6.47 -27.32
CA SER A 191 -8.67 5.46 -26.45
C SER A 191 -9.56 5.11 -25.27
N TYR A 192 -9.56 3.84 -24.89
CA TYR A 192 -10.25 3.42 -23.66
C TYR A 192 -9.45 3.81 -22.44
N MET A 193 -10.15 4.40 -21.46
CA MET A 193 -9.62 4.87 -20.19
C MET A 193 -10.47 4.31 -19.04
N LYS A 194 -9.88 4.26 -17.83
CA LYS A 194 -10.60 3.97 -16.57
C LYS A 194 -10.58 5.21 -15.70
N GLU A 195 -11.68 5.49 -15.04
CA GLU A 195 -11.72 6.56 -14.03
C GLU A 195 -10.83 6.21 -12.85
N TYR A 196 -10.13 7.21 -12.31
CA TYR A 196 -9.24 7.06 -11.17
C TYR A 196 -9.21 8.35 -10.34
N TRP A 197 -9.54 8.26 -9.06
CA TRP A 197 -9.59 9.42 -8.16
C TRP A 197 -8.95 9.14 -6.82
N GLY A 198 -8.49 10.21 -6.14
CA GLY A 198 -7.89 10.14 -4.82
C GLY A 198 -8.92 10.15 -3.70
N GLU A 199 -8.57 9.54 -2.59
CA GLU A 199 -9.37 9.58 -1.35
C GLU A 199 -9.62 11.01 -0.85
N GLY A 200 -8.66 11.91 -1.04
CA GLY A 200 -8.77 13.33 -0.69
C GLY A 200 -9.45 14.19 -1.75
N SER A 201 -9.98 13.62 -2.85
CA SER A 201 -10.70 14.36 -3.89
C SER A 201 -12.11 14.76 -3.45
N ALA A 202 -12.68 15.75 -4.11
CA ALA A 202 -14.07 16.18 -3.89
C ALA A 202 -15.05 15.01 -4.14
N ARG A 203 -14.74 14.14 -5.09
CA ARG A 203 -15.55 12.96 -5.41
C ARG A 203 -15.59 11.96 -4.26
N ALA A 204 -14.43 11.62 -3.66
CA ALA A 204 -14.37 10.70 -2.54
C ALA A 204 -15.08 11.25 -1.29
N ARG A 205 -15.01 12.55 -1.04
CA ARG A 205 -15.72 13.22 0.05
C ARG A 205 -17.22 13.09 -0.06
N ASN A 206 -17.77 13.19 -1.26
CA ASN A 206 -19.20 13.08 -1.51
C ASN A 206 -19.72 11.67 -1.24
N TRP A 207 -18.84 10.69 -1.11
CA TRP A 207 -19.18 9.30 -0.77
C TRP A 207 -19.02 8.99 0.73
N GLN A 208 -18.92 10.02 1.57
CA GLN A 208 -18.91 9.97 3.04
C GLN A 208 -17.80 9.16 3.70
N ARG A 209 -16.77 8.77 2.97
CA ARG A 209 -15.68 7.97 3.52
C ARG A 209 -14.85 8.72 4.56
N TYR A 210 -14.81 10.03 4.47
CA TYR A 210 -14.21 10.95 5.42
C TYR A 210 -15.28 11.84 6.07
N ASP A 211 -16.39 11.28 6.53
CA ASP A 211 -17.36 12.03 7.30
C ASP A 211 -16.77 12.41 8.66
N LEU A 212 -16.40 13.66 8.77
CA LEU A 212 -15.88 14.28 9.97
C LEU A 212 -17.00 14.72 10.92
N GLY A 213 -18.15 14.04 10.90
CA GLY A 213 -19.28 14.37 11.76
C GLY A 213 -19.99 15.66 11.38
N GLY A 214 -20.19 15.90 10.08
CA GLY A 214 -21.07 16.97 9.57
C GLY A 214 -20.63 18.41 9.75
N ALA A 215 -19.57 18.69 10.50
CA ALA A 215 -19.20 20.04 10.89
C ALA A 215 -17.86 20.55 10.30
N ALA A 216 -16.97 19.67 9.88
CA ALA A 216 -15.66 20.07 9.36
C ALA A 216 -15.57 19.81 7.86
N LYS A 217 -15.95 20.80 7.06
CA LYS A 217 -15.49 20.86 5.67
C LYS A 217 -13.97 21.00 5.72
N LEU A 218 -13.23 20.00 5.21
CA LEU A 218 -11.83 20.21 4.88
C LEU A 218 -11.77 21.43 3.96
N SER A 219 -10.94 22.40 4.30
CA SER A 219 -10.88 23.66 3.57
C SER A 219 -10.19 23.54 2.21
N PHE A 220 -9.57 22.38 1.92
CA PHE A 220 -8.82 22.15 0.68
C PHE A 220 -8.84 20.65 0.30
N GLU A 221 -8.61 20.38 -0.98
CA GLU A 221 -8.49 19.06 -1.52
C GLU A 221 -7.04 18.57 -1.42
N GLU A 222 -6.87 17.28 -1.19
CA GLU A 222 -5.55 16.60 -1.16
C GLU A 222 -5.41 15.55 -2.29
N GLY A 223 -6.42 15.43 -3.13
CA GLY A 223 -6.44 14.53 -4.27
C GLY A 223 -7.28 15.09 -5.42
N VAL A 224 -7.05 14.55 -6.59
CA VAL A 224 -7.76 14.93 -7.82
C VAL A 224 -8.42 13.73 -8.47
N ASP A 225 -9.41 14.02 -9.32
CA ASP A 225 -10.01 13.06 -10.23
C ASP A 225 -9.22 13.02 -11.53
N SER A 226 -9.03 11.84 -12.08
CA SER A 226 -8.27 11.66 -13.32
C SER A 226 -8.72 10.41 -14.08
N TYR A 227 -8.04 10.14 -15.17
CA TYR A 227 -8.19 8.93 -15.97
C TYR A 227 -6.85 8.23 -16.13
N VAL A 228 -6.90 6.91 -16.24
CA VAL A 228 -5.73 6.08 -16.50
C VAL A 228 -5.98 5.23 -17.76
N PRO A 229 -4.96 4.95 -18.58
CA PRO A 229 -5.12 4.09 -19.72
C PRO A 229 -5.63 2.72 -19.33
N TYR A 230 -6.67 2.24 -20.00
CA TYR A 230 -7.20 0.90 -19.83
C TYR A 230 -6.18 -0.14 -20.30
N ALA A 231 -5.99 -1.21 -19.54
CA ALA A 231 -4.95 -2.22 -19.76
C ALA A 231 -5.47 -3.67 -19.89
N GLY A 232 -6.79 -3.87 -20.03
CA GLY A 232 -7.35 -5.21 -20.17
C GLY A 232 -7.55 -5.93 -18.83
N LYS A 233 -7.34 -7.24 -18.82
CA LYS A 233 -7.49 -8.07 -17.63
C LYS A 233 -6.26 -7.99 -16.73
N LEU A 234 -6.48 -8.03 -15.42
CA LEU A 234 -5.43 -8.01 -14.41
C LEU A 234 -4.45 -9.19 -14.56
N SER A 235 -4.96 -10.39 -14.86
CA SER A 235 -4.14 -11.58 -15.06
C SER A 235 -3.06 -11.38 -16.13
N ASP A 236 -3.44 -10.78 -17.26
CA ASP A 236 -2.52 -10.55 -18.38
C ASP A 236 -1.48 -9.46 -18.04
N GLY A 237 -1.92 -8.40 -17.35
CA GLY A 237 -1.06 -7.33 -16.88
C GLY A 237 -0.06 -7.82 -15.83
N MET A 238 -0.51 -8.57 -14.84
CA MET A 238 0.35 -9.11 -13.77
C MET A 238 1.37 -10.10 -14.31
N ALA A 239 0.99 -11.01 -15.18
CA ALA A 239 1.92 -11.95 -15.81
C ALA A 239 3.06 -11.22 -16.53
N THR A 240 2.73 -10.16 -17.29
CA THR A 240 3.71 -9.33 -17.98
C THR A 240 4.63 -8.59 -17.00
N THR A 241 4.06 -7.97 -15.97
CA THR A 241 4.82 -7.20 -14.98
C THR A 241 5.76 -8.09 -14.17
N LEU A 242 5.27 -9.24 -13.70
CA LEU A 242 6.08 -10.20 -12.95
C LEU A 242 7.21 -10.76 -13.81
N SER A 243 6.93 -11.13 -15.07
CA SER A 243 7.94 -11.60 -16.00
C SER A 243 9.07 -10.58 -16.20
N LYS A 244 8.73 -9.30 -16.37
CA LYS A 244 9.73 -8.23 -16.50
C LYS A 244 10.51 -8.00 -15.21
N ALA A 245 9.84 -7.93 -14.05
CA ALA A 245 10.49 -7.70 -12.77
C ALA A 245 11.45 -8.83 -12.40
N VAL A 246 11.03 -10.09 -12.57
CA VAL A 246 11.86 -11.27 -12.29
C VAL A 246 13.05 -11.37 -13.25
N SER A 247 12.85 -11.13 -14.55
CA SER A 247 13.93 -11.16 -15.52
C SER A 247 15.01 -10.12 -15.21
N TYR A 248 14.60 -8.93 -14.77
CA TYR A 248 15.54 -7.83 -14.48
C TYR A 248 16.31 -8.07 -13.16
N THR A 249 15.66 -8.59 -12.13
CA THR A 249 16.34 -8.96 -10.87
C THR A 249 17.31 -10.12 -11.07
N HIS A 250 16.98 -11.09 -11.90
CA HIS A 250 17.84 -12.23 -12.20
C HIS A 250 19.10 -11.84 -13.01
N LEU A 251 18.93 -11.00 -14.02
CA LEU A 251 20.05 -10.52 -14.85
C LEU A 251 21.04 -9.67 -14.04
N ARG A 252 20.57 -8.79 -13.16
CA ARG A 252 21.46 -7.98 -12.31
C ARG A 252 22.16 -8.75 -11.20
N ALA A 253 21.55 -9.79 -10.65
CA ALA A 253 22.22 -10.63 -9.66
C ALA A 253 23.46 -11.35 -10.25
N HIS A 254 23.45 -11.62 -11.54
CA HIS A 254 24.63 -12.17 -12.26
C HIS A 254 25.66 -11.09 -12.65
N GLU A 255 25.24 -9.86 -12.93
CA GLU A 255 26.15 -8.78 -13.32
C GLU A 255 26.86 -8.14 -12.12
N THR A 256 26.22 -8.00 -10.98
CA THR A 256 26.84 -7.44 -9.77
C THR A 256 27.91 -8.36 -9.17
N GLY A 257 27.85 -9.66 -9.41
CA GLY A 257 28.91 -10.60 -9.03
C GLY A 257 30.20 -10.49 -9.84
N ALA A 258 30.18 -9.75 -10.96
CA ALA A 258 31.34 -9.57 -11.82
C ALA A 258 32.09 -8.25 -11.59
N TYR A 259 31.56 -7.32 -10.77
CA TYR A 259 32.09 -5.98 -10.54
C TYR A 259 32.24 -5.62 -9.05
N LEU A 260 32.10 -6.55 -8.15
CA LEU A 260 32.48 -6.48 -6.74
C LEU A 260 33.60 -7.47 -6.42
#